data_0920ae13979d222ec21c2055467a7855
#
_entry.id   0920ae13979d222ec21c2055467a7855
#
_cell.length_a   1.000
_cell.length_b   1.000
_cell.length_c   1.000
_cell.angle_alpha   90.00
_cell.angle_beta   90.00
_cell.angle_gamma   90.00
#
_symmetry.space_group_name_H-M   'P 1'
#
loop_
_entity.id
_entity.type
_entity.pdbx_description
1 polymer ?
#
loop_
_entity_poly.entity_id
_entity_poly.type
_entity_poly.pdbx_seq_one_letter_code
_entity_poly.pdbx_strand_id
1 'polypeptide(L)'
;MHFFKKNKISNIKKIFPNRKNFQEIKFQDVKPLDKAKKYDITFFDSIKYKNLAINTKASFCITTQKLEKFLPKKIDRIIVKNVLFELAKVLKAIYINADIDFPDSSLKPCNKKDFKSVKFGNNVLIGKNVKIGKNSIIGSNTIIEHDVVLGKNCVVGSNVVLKNSILGNNVVIQDGCKVGTKGFGFIPIKDENLKFPHIGRVLISDNVEIASGCTIDRGSIDDTEIGKNTYLDNQVHIAHNVKIGSNCMIAGQVGFAGSSTIGNNVSIGGQAGISGHLNIGNNVKIGGGSGVIKDIKDNQIVMGYPAVSFKDFIKNWKNK
;
A
#
# COMPACT_ATOMS: atom_id res chain seq x y z
N MET A 1 11.19 2.67 -10.62
CA MET A 1 10.87 4.10 -10.43
C MET A 1 10.80 4.33 -8.93
N HIS A 2 11.47 5.31 -8.40
CA HIS A 2 11.50 5.62 -6.97
C HIS A 2 10.93 7.01 -6.76
N PHE A 3 9.80 7.09 -6.06
CA PHE A 3 9.16 8.36 -5.69
C PHE A 3 9.91 9.09 -4.56
N PHE A 4 10.79 8.40 -3.86
CA PHE A 4 11.56 8.95 -2.75
C PHE A 4 13.03 9.07 -3.09
N LYS A 5 13.65 10.19 -2.68
CA LYS A 5 15.09 10.41 -2.83
C LYS A 5 15.83 9.51 -1.83
N LYS A 6 16.80 8.75 -2.34
CA LYS A 6 17.70 7.96 -1.49
C LYS A 6 18.92 8.77 -1.07
N ASN A 7 19.30 8.65 0.19
CA ASN A 7 20.66 9.03 0.62
C ASN A 7 21.69 8.13 -0.06
N LYS A 8 22.84 8.69 -0.38
CA LYS A 8 24.01 7.92 -0.88
C LYS A 8 24.67 7.12 0.26
N ILE A 9 23.88 6.33 1.00
CA ILE A 9 24.39 5.38 2.00
C ILE A 9 24.62 4.09 1.24
N SER A 10 25.87 3.77 0.98
CA SER A 10 26.26 2.58 0.20
C SER A 10 26.79 1.43 1.06
N ASN A 11 26.92 1.63 2.37
CA ASN A 11 27.59 0.68 3.27
C ASN A 11 26.75 0.42 4.50
N ILE A 12 26.51 -0.87 4.80
CA ILE A 12 25.72 -1.32 5.95
C ILE A 12 26.33 -0.88 7.29
N LYS A 13 27.64 -0.77 7.37
CA LYS A 13 28.36 -0.28 8.55
C LYS A 13 27.98 1.16 8.93
N LYS A 14 27.58 1.99 7.95
CA LYS A 14 27.09 3.35 8.22
C LYS A 14 25.74 3.36 8.92
N ILE A 15 24.93 2.32 8.70
CA ILE A 15 23.61 2.17 9.36
C ILE A 15 23.77 1.49 10.72
N PHE A 16 24.70 0.52 10.84
CA PHE A 16 24.94 -0.26 12.05
C PHE A 16 26.39 -0.14 12.53
N PRO A 17 26.85 1.05 12.98
CA PRO A 17 28.26 1.32 13.30
C PRO A 17 28.83 0.45 14.41
N ASN A 18 27.98 0.04 15.36
CA ASN A 18 28.40 -0.73 16.55
C ASN A 18 28.56 -2.23 16.30
N ARG A 19 28.34 -2.71 15.06
CA ARG A 19 28.48 -4.14 14.73
C ARG A 19 29.84 -4.42 14.11
N LYS A 20 30.76 -5.00 14.92
CA LYS A 20 32.16 -5.28 14.54
C LYS A 20 32.30 -6.26 13.37
N ASN A 21 31.31 -7.11 13.10
CA ASN A 21 31.40 -8.20 12.10
C ASN A 21 30.91 -7.83 10.70
N PHE A 22 30.44 -6.61 10.46
CA PHE A 22 30.07 -6.20 9.12
C PHE A 22 31.29 -5.72 8.36
N GLN A 23 31.65 -6.45 7.31
CA GLN A 23 32.58 -6.00 6.29
C GLN A 23 31.96 -4.79 5.57
N GLU A 24 32.78 -4.03 4.85
CA GLU A 24 32.31 -2.92 4.01
C GLU A 24 31.49 -3.40 2.81
N ILE A 25 30.39 -4.10 3.08
CA ILE A 25 29.51 -4.62 2.03
C ILE A 25 28.52 -3.54 1.62
N LYS A 26 28.50 -3.24 0.33
CA LYS A 26 27.50 -2.35 -0.27
C LYS A 26 26.14 -3.00 -0.20
N PHE A 27 25.10 -2.23 0.16
CA PHE A 27 23.72 -2.65 0.00
C PHE A 27 22.99 -1.74 -1.00
N GLN A 28 21.90 -2.24 -1.59
CA GLN A 28 21.17 -1.52 -2.64
C GLN A 28 19.87 -0.93 -2.13
N ASP A 29 19.07 -1.73 -1.42
CA ASP A 29 17.73 -1.33 -1.00
C ASP A 29 17.21 -2.15 0.19
N VAL A 30 16.02 -1.78 0.67
CA VAL A 30 15.23 -2.57 1.61
C VAL A 30 14.05 -3.16 0.85
N LYS A 31 13.86 -4.48 0.93
CA LYS A 31 12.82 -5.21 0.19
C LYS A 31 12.15 -6.27 1.08
N PRO A 32 10.88 -6.63 0.82
CA PRO A 32 10.25 -7.79 1.44
C PRO A 32 11.03 -9.09 1.17
N LEU A 33 10.79 -10.11 1.98
CA LEU A 33 11.51 -11.39 1.94
C LEU A 33 11.53 -12.06 0.56
N ASP A 34 10.40 -12.03 -0.15
CA ASP A 34 10.19 -12.65 -1.46
C ASP A 34 10.74 -11.84 -2.64
N LYS A 35 10.88 -10.52 -2.47
CA LYS A 35 11.34 -9.59 -3.51
C LYS A 35 12.82 -9.21 -3.36
N ALA A 36 13.42 -9.52 -2.21
CA ALA A 36 14.80 -9.20 -1.91
C ALA A 36 15.79 -10.01 -2.76
N LYS A 37 16.83 -9.35 -3.23
CA LYS A 37 17.92 -9.91 -4.04
C LYS A 37 19.26 -9.75 -3.34
N LYS A 38 20.33 -10.25 -3.96
CA LYS A 38 21.70 -10.00 -3.51
C LYS A 38 21.95 -8.49 -3.32
N TYR A 39 22.56 -8.13 -2.21
CA TYR A 39 22.81 -6.77 -1.71
C TYR A 39 21.57 -6.03 -1.16
N ASP A 40 20.39 -6.64 -1.08
CA ASP A 40 19.27 -6.05 -0.38
C ASP A 40 19.26 -6.41 1.11
N ILE A 41 18.71 -5.50 1.91
CA ILE A 41 18.31 -5.73 3.29
C ILE A 41 16.86 -6.19 3.29
N THR A 42 16.54 -7.26 4.02
CA THR A 42 15.18 -7.68 4.29
C THR A 42 14.91 -7.73 5.78
N PHE A 43 13.71 -8.11 6.18
CA PHE A 43 13.30 -8.22 7.57
C PHE A 43 12.41 -9.45 7.79
N PHE A 44 12.51 -10.04 8.96
CA PHE A 44 11.72 -11.20 9.34
C PHE A 44 11.30 -11.08 10.82
N ASP A 45 10.06 -10.68 11.05
CA ASP A 45 9.51 -10.32 12.36
C ASP A 45 8.45 -11.30 12.89
N SER A 46 7.88 -12.14 12.01
CA SER A 46 6.80 -13.06 12.37
C SER A 46 6.97 -14.44 11.74
N ILE A 47 6.70 -15.48 12.52
CA ILE A 47 6.74 -16.90 12.09
C ILE A 47 5.77 -17.18 10.91
N LYS A 48 4.72 -16.40 10.75
CA LYS A 48 3.79 -16.45 9.62
C LYS A 48 4.54 -16.41 8.26
N TYR A 49 5.66 -15.71 8.19
CA TYR A 49 6.47 -15.54 6.98
C TYR A 49 7.64 -16.51 6.85
N LYS A 50 7.65 -17.62 7.65
CA LYS A 50 8.74 -18.62 7.66
C LYS A 50 9.08 -19.12 6.27
N ASN A 51 8.09 -19.49 5.45
CA ASN A 51 8.33 -20.04 4.11
C ASN A 51 9.02 -19.02 3.17
N LEU A 52 8.70 -17.75 3.30
CA LEU A 52 9.37 -16.68 2.56
C LEU A 52 10.80 -16.46 3.07
N ALA A 53 10.99 -16.53 4.39
CA ALA A 53 12.29 -16.35 5.03
C ALA A 53 13.30 -17.44 4.62
N ILE A 54 12.89 -18.71 4.55
CA ILE A 54 13.72 -19.84 4.12
C ILE A 54 14.23 -19.65 2.68
N ASN A 55 13.41 -19.04 1.82
CA ASN A 55 13.68 -18.90 0.38
C ASN A 55 14.24 -17.53 -0.02
N THR A 56 14.44 -16.61 0.91
CA THR A 56 14.89 -15.25 0.59
C THR A 56 16.30 -15.24 -0.01
N LYS A 57 16.52 -14.33 -0.95
CA LYS A 57 17.80 -14.12 -1.64
C LYS A 57 18.53 -12.86 -1.17
N ALA A 58 18.06 -12.24 -0.08
CA ALA A 58 18.69 -11.06 0.51
C ALA A 58 20.12 -11.34 0.97
N SER A 59 20.94 -10.31 1.05
CA SER A 59 22.26 -10.42 1.70
C SER A 59 22.18 -10.21 3.22
N PHE A 60 21.24 -9.37 3.68
CA PHE A 60 21.06 -9.02 5.09
C PHE A 60 19.62 -9.19 5.53
N CYS A 61 19.41 -9.67 6.74
CA CYS A 61 18.06 -9.77 7.32
C CYS A 61 18.03 -9.25 8.75
N ILE A 62 17.15 -8.25 8.99
CA ILE A 62 16.83 -7.78 10.34
C ILE A 62 15.83 -8.77 10.94
N THR A 63 16.19 -9.40 12.06
CA THR A 63 15.37 -10.44 12.68
C THR A 63 15.61 -10.54 14.18
N THR A 64 14.85 -11.41 14.85
CA THR A 64 15.08 -11.74 16.26
C THR A 64 15.88 -13.03 16.41
N GLN A 65 16.49 -13.25 17.59
CA GLN A 65 17.23 -14.47 17.90
C GLN A 65 16.37 -15.74 17.77
N LYS A 66 15.06 -15.64 18.05
CA LYS A 66 14.14 -16.79 17.92
C LYS A 66 13.88 -17.19 16.47
N LEU A 67 13.91 -16.24 15.56
CA LEU A 67 13.55 -16.43 14.15
C LEU A 67 14.76 -16.68 13.24
N GLU A 68 15.98 -16.30 13.64
CA GLU A 68 17.19 -16.40 12.81
C GLU A 68 17.47 -17.80 12.26
N LYS A 69 17.09 -18.85 13.02
CA LYS A 69 17.29 -20.26 12.65
C LYS A 69 16.59 -20.67 11.34
N PHE A 70 15.58 -19.91 10.90
CA PHE A 70 14.85 -20.19 9.67
C PHE A 70 15.48 -19.52 8.44
N LEU A 71 16.47 -18.65 8.62
CA LEU A 71 17.15 -17.97 7.51
C LEU A 71 18.25 -18.85 6.91
N PRO A 72 18.47 -18.78 5.59
CA PRO A 72 19.60 -19.44 4.92
C PRO A 72 20.94 -19.08 5.57
N LYS A 73 21.85 -20.05 5.67
CA LYS A 73 23.18 -19.87 6.34
C LYS A 73 24.00 -18.70 5.77
N LYS A 74 23.86 -18.42 4.47
CA LYS A 74 24.62 -17.41 3.73
C LYS A 74 24.17 -15.95 3.98
N ILE A 75 23.07 -15.74 4.72
CA ILE A 75 22.53 -14.39 4.98
C ILE A 75 23.13 -13.83 6.26
N ASP A 76 23.63 -12.60 6.20
CA ASP A 76 24.07 -11.88 7.38
C ASP A 76 22.88 -11.45 8.24
N ARG A 77 22.86 -11.89 9.49
CA ARG A 77 21.77 -11.68 10.42
C ARG A 77 21.98 -10.43 11.26
N ILE A 78 21.00 -9.54 11.24
CA ILE A 78 20.97 -8.35 12.10
C ILE A 78 19.98 -8.64 13.25
N ILE A 79 20.53 -9.26 14.31
CA ILE A 79 19.70 -9.67 15.47
C ILE A 79 19.34 -8.47 16.31
N VAL A 80 18.04 -8.27 16.54
CA VAL A 80 17.49 -7.14 17.29
C VAL A 80 16.33 -7.57 18.19
N LYS A 81 15.98 -6.74 19.16
CA LYS A 81 14.81 -7.00 20.04
C LYS A 81 13.49 -6.65 19.33
N ASN A 82 13.46 -5.56 18.59
CA ASN A 82 12.29 -5.08 17.85
C ASN A 82 12.66 -4.84 16.38
N VAL A 83 12.20 -5.74 15.52
CA VAL A 83 12.52 -5.74 14.08
C VAL A 83 11.97 -4.50 13.38
N LEU A 84 10.69 -4.17 13.63
CA LEU A 84 10.04 -3.04 12.96
C LEU A 84 10.65 -1.70 13.38
N PHE A 85 11.06 -1.56 14.64
CA PHE A 85 11.75 -0.37 15.13
C PHE A 85 13.09 -0.15 14.41
N GLU A 86 13.92 -1.18 14.32
CA GLU A 86 15.20 -1.08 13.60
C GLU A 86 14.99 -0.88 12.10
N LEU A 87 14.00 -1.52 11.53
CA LEU A 87 13.62 -1.33 10.13
C LEU A 87 13.20 0.11 9.84
N ALA A 88 12.40 0.73 10.71
CA ALA A 88 12.02 2.14 10.57
C ALA A 88 13.23 3.07 10.59
N LYS A 89 14.21 2.82 11.48
CA LYS A 89 15.48 3.58 11.51
C LYS A 89 16.27 3.43 10.22
N VAL A 90 16.39 2.20 9.71
CA VAL A 90 17.06 1.92 8.44
C VAL A 90 16.39 2.67 7.29
N LEU A 91 15.05 2.59 7.21
CA LEU A 91 14.29 3.29 6.18
C LEU A 91 14.44 4.82 6.26
N LYS A 92 14.39 5.41 7.47
CA LYS A 92 14.63 6.85 7.68
C LYS A 92 16.05 7.28 7.28
N ALA A 93 17.03 6.43 7.53
CA ALA A 93 18.43 6.72 7.12
C ALA A 93 18.59 6.68 5.59
N ILE A 94 17.90 5.75 4.90
CA ILE A 94 18.02 5.59 3.45
C ILE A 94 17.12 6.59 2.70
N TYR A 95 15.87 6.75 3.13
CA TYR A 95 14.84 7.54 2.43
C TYR A 95 14.50 8.78 3.24
N ILE A 96 15.03 9.90 2.81
CA ILE A 96 14.82 11.19 3.49
C ILE A 96 13.33 11.54 3.46
N ASN A 97 12.77 11.89 4.63
CA ASN A 97 11.40 12.38 4.76
C ASN A 97 10.28 11.40 4.34
N ALA A 98 10.57 10.09 4.24
CA ALA A 98 9.56 9.09 3.85
C ALA A 98 8.57 8.76 4.98
N ASP A 99 8.77 9.27 6.18
CA ASP A 99 7.87 9.15 7.33
C ASP A 99 6.85 10.30 7.44
N ILE A 100 6.94 11.29 6.55
CA ILE A 100 6.04 12.43 6.45
C ILE A 100 5.54 12.55 5.01
N ASP A 101 4.31 12.98 4.84
CA ASP A 101 3.70 13.21 3.52
C ASP A 101 3.82 14.69 3.15
N PHE A 102 5.02 15.11 2.79
CA PHE A 102 5.28 16.49 2.38
C PHE A 102 4.56 16.85 1.08
N PRO A 103 4.11 18.09 0.95
CA PRO A 103 3.64 18.60 -0.33
C PRO A 103 4.76 18.56 -1.39
N ASP A 104 4.40 18.23 -2.63
CA ASP A 104 5.34 18.26 -3.74
C ASP A 104 5.67 19.71 -4.14
N SER A 105 6.90 20.13 -3.90
CA SER A 105 7.38 21.48 -4.27
C SER A 105 7.63 21.66 -5.76
N SER A 106 7.51 20.61 -6.56
CA SER A 106 7.70 20.68 -8.03
C SER A 106 6.42 21.03 -8.80
N LEU A 107 5.28 21.12 -8.12
CA LEU A 107 3.98 21.41 -8.72
C LEU A 107 3.96 22.75 -9.46
N LYS A 108 3.42 22.72 -10.68
CA LYS A 108 3.22 23.90 -11.54
C LYS A 108 1.87 23.79 -12.23
N PRO A 109 1.24 24.92 -12.62
CA PRO A 109 0.08 24.92 -13.52
C PRO A 109 0.37 24.09 -14.77
N CYS A 110 -0.60 23.28 -15.18
CA CYS A 110 -0.45 22.41 -16.34
C CYS A 110 -0.20 23.21 -17.62
N ASN A 111 0.91 22.96 -18.29
CA ASN A 111 1.12 23.42 -19.66
C ASN A 111 0.53 22.38 -20.63
N LYS A 112 -0.64 22.68 -21.19
CA LYS A 112 -1.37 21.78 -22.10
C LYS A 112 -0.56 21.38 -23.35
N LYS A 113 0.44 22.17 -23.76
CA LYS A 113 1.30 21.87 -24.91
C LYS A 113 2.20 20.65 -24.68
N ASP A 114 2.52 20.34 -23.43
CA ASP A 114 3.37 19.20 -23.06
C ASP A 114 2.60 17.86 -23.17
N PHE A 115 1.27 17.89 -23.26
CA PHE A 115 0.39 16.74 -23.25
C PHE A 115 -0.62 16.77 -24.42
N LYS A 116 -0.13 16.70 -25.66
CA LYS A 116 -0.88 16.99 -26.92
C LYS A 116 -2.21 16.24 -27.11
N SER A 117 -2.42 15.11 -26.47
CA SER A 117 -3.63 14.28 -26.61
C SER A 117 -4.39 14.10 -25.30
N VAL A 118 -4.23 15.02 -24.35
CA VAL A 118 -4.87 14.99 -23.04
C VAL A 118 -5.75 16.22 -22.88
N LYS A 119 -6.96 16.03 -22.36
CA LYS A 119 -7.88 17.14 -22.04
C LYS A 119 -7.74 17.51 -20.57
N PHE A 120 -7.66 18.79 -20.26
CA PHE A 120 -7.53 19.31 -18.90
C PHE A 120 -8.62 20.32 -18.58
N GLY A 121 -9.19 20.18 -17.38
CA GLY A 121 -10.01 21.20 -16.75
C GLY A 121 -9.20 22.44 -16.34
N ASN A 122 -9.75 23.22 -15.43
CA ASN A 122 -9.11 24.43 -14.89
C ASN A 122 -8.28 24.09 -13.62
N ASN A 123 -7.26 24.91 -13.35
CA ASN A 123 -6.44 24.83 -12.12
C ASN A 123 -5.80 23.46 -11.87
N VAL A 124 -5.41 22.75 -12.92
CA VAL A 124 -4.68 21.47 -12.77
C VAL A 124 -3.22 21.76 -12.47
N LEU A 125 -2.68 21.14 -11.41
CA LEU A 125 -1.27 21.23 -11.02
C LEU A 125 -0.56 19.91 -11.32
N ILE A 126 0.61 19.99 -11.96
CA ILE A 126 1.39 18.82 -12.36
C ILE A 126 2.82 18.94 -11.84
N GLY A 127 3.28 17.88 -11.20
CA GLY A 127 4.63 17.74 -10.69
C GLY A 127 5.65 17.30 -11.76
N LYS A 128 6.90 17.27 -11.36
CA LYS A 128 8.03 16.88 -12.22
C LYS A 128 7.88 15.42 -12.70
N ASN A 129 8.29 15.17 -13.97
CA ASN A 129 8.35 13.83 -14.59
C ASN A 129 7.01 13.08 -14.67
N VAL A 130 5.87 13.74 -14.52
CA VAL A 130 4.55 13.13 -14.70
C VAL A 130 4.40 12.67 -16.14
N LYS A 131 3.82 11.48 -16.33
CA LYS A 131 3.49 10.91 -17.65
C LYS A 131 2.00 10.64 -17.72
N ILE A 132 1.34 11.12 -18.76
CA ILE A 132 -0.10 10.90 -18.99
C ILE A 132 -0.27 10.35 -20.40
N GLY A 133 -0.89 9.16 -20.49
CA GLY A 133 -1.17 8.50 -21.75
C GLY A 133 -2.20 9.24 -22.60
N LYS A 134 -2.18 9.00 -23.92
CA LYS A 134 -3.07 9.64 -24.90
C LYS A 134 -4.55 9.45 -24.55
N ASN A 135 -5.38 10.40 -24.98
CA ASN A 135 -6.84 10.40 -24.84
C ASN A 135 -7.34 10.44 -23.39
N SER A 136 -6.48 10.76 -22.43
CA SER A 136 -6.89 10.91 -21.03
C SER A 136 -7.56 12.28 -20.80
N ILE A 137 -8.41 12.33 -19.76
CA ILE A 137 -9.16 13.54 -19.36
C ILE A 137 -8.86 13.76 -17.88
N ILE A 138 -8.45 14.99 -17.53
CA ILE A 138 -8.13 15.38 -16.15
C ILE A 138 -9.07 16.53 -15.74
N GLY A 139 -9.85 16.32 -14.69
CA GLY A 139 -10.81 17.28 -14.13
C GLY A 139 -10.17 18.49 -13.46
N SER A 140 -10.99 19.47 -13.17
CA SER A 140 -10.54 20.74 -12.56
C SER A 140 -10.04 20.57 -11.14
N ASN A 141 -9.12 21.46 -10.71
CA ASN A 141 -8.50 21.48 -9.38
C ASN A 141 -7.79 20.16 -8.98
N THR A 142 -7.41 19.34 -9.95
CA THR A 142 -6.73 18.07 -9.73
C THR A 142 -5.22 18.29 -9.63
N ILE A 143 -4.60 17.60 -8.68
CA ILE A 143 -3.16 17.64 -8.39
C ILE A 143 -2.56 16.29 -8.74
N ILE A 144 -1.56 16.29 -9.62
CA ILE A 144 -0.78 15.09 -9.98
C ILE A 144 0.67 15.35 -9.57
N GLU A 145 1.12 14.75 -8.48
CA GLU A 145 2.46 14.94 -7.94
C GLU A 145 3.54 14.25 -8.79
N HIS A 146 4.79 14.55 -8.50
CA HIS A 146 5.95 14.10 -9.29
C HIS A 146 5.98 12.59 -9.56
N ASP A 147 6.54 12.21 -10.69
CA ASP A 147 6.78 10.82 -11.12
C ASP A 147 5.53 9.93 -11.25
N VAL A 148 4.31 10.46 -11.05
CA VAL A 148 3.06 9.73 -11.30
C VAL A 148 2.93 9.38 -12.77
N VAL A 149 2.45 8.16 -13.06
CA VAL A 149 2.24 7.65 -14.41
C VAL A 149 0.78 7.24 -14.58
N LEU A 150 0.12 7.77 -15.62
CA LEU A 150 -1.18 7.34 -16.09
C LEU A 150 -1.04 6.67 -17.47
N GLY A 151 -1.73 5.55 -17.68
CA GLY A 151 -1.88 4.91 -18.96
C GLY A 151 -2.75 5.71 -19.93
N LYS A 152 -3.17 5.07 -21.02
CA LYS A 152 -4.03 5.68 -22.06
C LYS A 152 -5.49 5.65 -21.64
N ASN A 153 -6.30 6.59 -22.19
CA ASN A 153 -7.75 6.64 -22.02
C ASN A 153 -8.21 6.72 -20.56
N CYS A 154 -7.39 7.27 -19.66
CA CYS A 154 -7.77 7.46 -18.26
C CYS A 154 -8.68 8.67 -18.09
N VAL A 155 -9.64 8.57 -17.18
CA VAL A 155 -10.50 9.69 -16.77
C VAL A 155 -10.26 9.94 -15.29
N VAL A 156 -9.77 11.13 -14.95
CA VAL A 156 -9.55 11.58 -13.59
C VAL A 156 -10.48 12.77 -13.33
N GLY A 157 -11.34 12.65 -12.35
CA GLY A 157 -12.31 13.67 -11.96
C GLY A 157 -11.69 14.93 -11.37
N SER A 158 -12.55 15.78 -10.82
CA SER A 158 -12.15 17.03 -10.19
C SER A 158 -11.75 16.86 -8.73
N ASN A 159 -10.89 17.75 -8.21
CA ASN A 159 -10.42 17.73 -6.82
C ASN A 159 -9.69 16.44 -6.41
N VAL A 160 -9.16 15.70 -7.36
CA VAL A 160 -8.39 14.46 -7.13
C VAL A 160 -6.94 14.79 -6.81
N VAL A 161 -6.32 14.03 -5.90
CA VAL A 161 -4.87 14.09 -5.64
C VAL A 161 -4.26 12.73 -5.97
N LEU A 162 -3.34 12.71 -6.93
CA LEU A 162 -2.56 11.53 -7.28
C LEU A 162 -1.10 11.74 -6.87
N LYS A 163 -0.58 10.86 -6.06
CA LYS A 163 0.82 10.82 -5.64
C LYS A 163 1.32 9.37 -5.52
N ASN A 164 2.60 9.14 -5.68
CA ASN A 164 3.22 7.81 -5.49
C ASN A 164 2.44 6.67 -6.18
N SER A 165 1.90 6.88 -7.38
CA SER A 165 1.01 5.92 -8.04
C SER A 165 1.34 5.72 -9.52
N ILE A 166 1.03 4.51 -9.99
CA ILE A 166 1.13 4.10 -11.39
C ILE A 166 -0.21 3.50 -11.78
N LEU A 167 -0.86 4.08 -12.77
CA LEU A 167 -2.15 3.67 -13.28
C LEU A 167 -1.98 3.03 -14.67
N GLY A 168 -2.70 1.94 -14.88
CA GLY A 168 -2.84 1.28 -16.17
C GLY A 168 -3.69 2.07 -17.16
N ASN A 169 -4.19 1.39 -18.20
CA ASN A 169 -5.04 1.99 -19.23
C ASN A 169 -6.51 1.92 -18.83
N ASN A 170 -7.33 2.84 -19.37
CA ASN A 170 -8.78 2.88 -19.15
C ASN A 170 -9.18 2.96 -17.66
N VAL A 171 -8.36 3.57 -16.82
CA VAL A 171 -8.65 3.76 -15.39
C VAL A 171 -9.53 4.99 -15.23
N VAL A 172 -10.60 4.84 -14.45
CA VAL A 172 -11.49 5.94 -14.08
C VAL A 172 -11.35 6.22 -12.59
N ILE A 173 -11.07 7.47 -12.22
CA ILE A 173 -11.05 7.95 -10.83
C ILE A 173 -11.99 9.12 -10.73
N GLN A 174 -13.06 8.99 -9.96
CA GLN A 174 -14.06 10.02 -9.80
C GLN A 174 -13.62 11.11 -8.81
N ASP A 175 -14.46 12.12 -8.64
CA ASP A 175 -14.15 13.34 -7.90
C ASP A 175 -13.73 13.13 -6.45
N GLY A 176 -12.81 13.95 -5.96
CA GLY A 176 -12.43 14.01 -4.57
C GLY A 176 -11.51 12.89 -4.06
N CYS A 177 -11.15 11.90 -4.88
CA CYS A 177 -10.28 10.79 -4.48
C CYS A 177 -8.87 11.24 -4.08
N LYS A 178 -8.28 10.54 -3.12
CA LYS A 178 -6.88 10.71 -2.69
C LYS A 178 -6.14 9.38 -2.86
N VAL A 179 -5.20 9.32 -3.79
CA VAL A 179 -4.46 8.11 -4.13
C VAL A 179 -2.97 8.28 -3.86
N GLY A 180 -2.38 7.34 -3.14
CA GLY A 180 -0.95 7.29 -2.85
C GLY A 180 -0.51 8.09 -1.64
N THR A 181 -1.44 8.50 -0.77
CA THR A 181 -1.15 9.12 0.52
C THR A 181 -0.38 8.17 1.44
N LYS A 182 0.32 8.73 2.43
CA LYS A 182 1.04 7.91 3.42
C LYS A 182 0.03 7.15 4.30
N GLY A 183 0.21 5.83 4.41
CA GLY A 183 -0.62 5.01 5.28
C GLY A 183 -0.38 5.24 6.78
N PHE A 184 -1.29 4.72 7.59
CA PHE A 184 -1.25 4.77 9.04
C PHE A 184 -0.26 3.73 9.58
N GLY A 185 1.00 4.12 9.80
CA GLY A 185 2.06 3.25 10.31
C GLY A 185 2.80 3.90 11.47
N PHE A 186 2.65 3.32 12.67
CA PHE A 186 3.29 3.77 13.90
C PHE A 186 3.81 2.58 14.70
N ILE A 187 4.95 2.77 15.36
CA ILE A 187 5.52 1.81 16.31
C ILE A 187 5.46 2.45 17.69
N PRO A 188 4.64 1.91 18.61
CA PRO A 188 4.59 2.42 19.98
C PRO A 188 5.95 2.20 20.66
N ILE A 189 6.51 3.25 21.24
CA ILE A 189 7.67 3.22 22.14
C ILE A 189 7.32 3.98 23.40
N LYS A 190 8.10 3.78 24.48
CA LYS A 190 7.72 4.14 25.85
C LYS A 190 7.04 5.52 25.99
N ASP A 191 7.57 6.55 25.34
CA ASP A 191 7.11 7.94 25.52
C ASP A 191 6.63 8.60 24.21
N GLU A 192 6.63 7.86 23.08
CA GLU A 192 6.23 8.39 21.77
C GLU A 192 5.76 7.28 20.80
N ASN A 193 5.18 7.68 19.69
CA ASN A 193 4.88 6.78 18.58
C ASN A 193 5.83 7.08 17.40
N LEU A 194 6.76 6.18 17.14
CA LEU A 194 7.68 6.32 16.01
C LEU A 194 6.91 6.14 14.70
N LYS A 195 6.93 7.15 13.83
CA LYS A 195 6.34 7.06 12.49
C LYS A 195 7.14 6.08 11.62
N PHE A 196 6.43 5.11 11.03
CA PHE A 196 7.02 4.17 10.09
C PHE A 196 7.03 4.78 8.67
N PRO A 197 8.18 4.79 7.97
CA PRO A 197 8.26 5.29 6.61
C PRO A 197 7.46 4.42 5.63
N HIS A 198 6.72 5.06 4.72
CA HIS A 198 6.02 4.39 3.61
C HIS A 198 6.67 4.81 2.29
N ILE A 199 7.40 3.89 1.66
CA ILE A 199 8.18 4.11 0.44
C ILE A 199 7.64 3.36 -0.78
N GLY A 200 6.60 2.54 -0.57
CA GLY A 200 5.90 1.83 -1.63
C GLY A 200 5.02 2.75 -2.46
N ARG A 201 4.25 2.17 -3.36
CA ARG A 201 3.41 2.84 -4.33
C ARG A 201 1.99 2.33 -4.26
N VAL A 202 1.10 2.98 -5.02
CA VAL A 202 -0.19 2.42 -5.43
C VAL A 202 -0.06 1.98 -6.89
N LEU A 203 -0.38 0.73 -7.16
CA LEU A 203 -0.44 0.17 -8.52
C LEU A 203 -1.90 -0.15 -8.86
N ILE A 204 -2.43 0.54 -9.86
CA ILE A 204 -3.79 0.35 -10.34
C ILE A 204 -3.72 -0.24 -11.74
N SER A 205 -4.28 -1.44 -11.92
CA SER A 205 -4.27 -2.15 -13.20
C SER A 205 -5.29 -1.55 -14.19
N ASP A 206 -5.32 -2.10 -15.42
CA ASP A 206 -6.21 -1.67 -16.48
C ASP A 206 -7.69 -1.86 -16.12
N ASN A 207 -8.54 -0.96 -16.65
CA ASN A 207 -10.00 -1.02 -16.53
C ASN A 207 -10.52 -1.00 -15.08
N VAL A 208 -9.82 -0.35 -14.17
CA VAL A 208 -10.27 -0.14 -12.79
C VAL A 208 -11.10 1.14 -12.72
N GLU A 209 -12.20 1.10 -11.99
CA GLU A 209 -13.00 2.29 -11.67
C GLU A 209 -13.04 2.53 -10.17
N ILE A 210 -12.81 3.78 -9.77
CA ILE A 210 -12.76 4.24 -8.39
C ILE A 210 -13.72 5.40 -8.25
N ALA A 211 -14.83 5.18 -7.56
CA ALA A 211 -15.85 6.20 -7.35
C ALA A 211 -15.42 7.27 -6.35
N SER A 212 -16.27 8.25 -6.15
CA SER A 212 -15.94 9.51 -5.48
C SER A 212 -15.52 9.35 -4.02
N GLY A 213 -14.57 10.19 -3.61
CA GLY A 213 -14.14 10.30 -2.22
C GLY A 213 -13.35 9.12 -1.67
N CYS A 214 -12.91 8.18 -2.50
CA CYS A 214 -12.07 7.06 -2.07
C CYS A 214 -10.69 7.52 -1.61
N THR A 215 -10.12 6.81 -0.63
CA THR A 215 -8.76 7.03 -0.13
C THR A 215 -7.95 5.74 -0.24
N ILE A 216 -6.79 5.82 -0.92
CA ILE A 216 -5.94 4.67 -1.18
C ILE A 216 -4.52 5.01 -0.76
N ASP A 217 -4.04 4.35 0.29
CA ASP A 217 -2.71 4.56 0.83
C ASP A 217 -1.65 3.80 0.04
N ARG A 218 -0.48 4.42 -0.13
CA ARG A 218 0.69 3.73 -0.67
C ARG A 218 1.22 2.68 0.30
N GLY A 219 1.84 1.65 -0.23
CA GLY A 219 2.45 0.62 0.58
C GLY A 219 3.63 1.13 1.42
N SER A 220 3.98 0.38 2.45
CA SER A 220 5.12 0.69 3.31
C SER A 220 6.45 0.41 2.61
N ILE A 221 6.84 -0.86 2.46
CA ILE A 221 8.03 -1.27 1.70
C ILE A 221 7.64 -1.91 0.37
N ASP A 222 6.52 -2.63 0.36
CA ASP A 222 5.87 -3.17 -0.83
C ASP A 222 4.74 -2.25 -1.29
N ASP A 223 4.12 -2.54 -2.42
CA ASP A 223 3.08 -1.72 -3.04
C ASP A 223 1.67 -2.06 -2.51
N THR A 224 0.74 -1.13 -2.60
CA THR A 224 -0.71 -1.37 -2.55
C THR A 224 -1.18 -1.62 -3.98
N GLU A 225 -1.96 -2.66 -4.22
CA GLU A 225 -2.27 -3.13 -5.57
C GLU A 225 -3.77 -3.30 -5.78
N ILE A 226 -4.28 -2.84 -6.94
CA ILE A 226 -5.67 -3.04 -7.37
C ILE A 226 -5.64 -3.74 -8.73
N GLY A 227 -6.20 -4.94 -8.78
CA GLY A 227 -6.24 -5.80 -9.94
C GLY A 227 -7.22 -5.31 -11.01
N LYS A 228 -7.02 -5.83 -12.24
CA LYS A 228 -7.74 -5.48 -13.45
C LYS A 228 -9.26 -5.66 -13.30
N ASN A 229 -10.05 -4.76 -13.95
CA ASN A 229 -11.52 -4.81 -13.96
C ASN A 229 -12.15 -4.77 -12.56
N THR A 230 -11.53 -4.16 -11.58
CA THR A 230 -12.06 -4.02 -10.21
C THR A 230 -12.76 -2.66 -10.07
N TYR A 231 -13.93 -2.68 -9.42
CA TYR A 231 -14.78 -1.50 -9.24
C TYR A 231 -14.90 -1.20 -7.75
N LEU A 232 -14.59 0.03 -7.36
CA LEU A 232 -14.71 0.56 -6.00
C LEU A 232 -15.80 1.63 -6.01
N ASP A 233 -16.83 1.47 -5.20
CA ASP A 233 -17.87 2.45 -5.00
C ASP A 233 -17.40 3.58 -4.05
N ASN A 234 -18.26 4.55 -3.78
CA ASN A 234 -17.92 5.78 -3.07
C ASN A 234 -17.33 5.54 -1.67
N GLN A 235 -16.36 6.38 -1.29
CA GLN A 235 -15.79 6.44 0.06
C GLN A 235 -15.14 5.12 0.54
N VAL A 236 -14.69 4.27 -0.36
CA VAL A 236 -13.90 3.08 0.01
C VAL A 236 -12.53 3.53 0.52
N HIS A 237 -12.09 2.95 1.65
CA HIS A 237 -10.74 3.13 2.17
C HIS A 237 -9.89 1.89 1.97
N ILE A 238 -8.74 2.05 1.30
CA ILE A 238 -7.74 0.99 1.11
C ILE A 238 -6.46 1.42 1.84
N ALA A 239 -6.16 0.77 2.96
CA ALA A 239 -4.94 1.03 3.72
C ALA A 239 -3.69 0.46 3.01
N HIS A 240 -2.52 0.79 3.55
CA HIS A 240 -1.22 0.42 2.99
C HIS A 240 -1.03 -1.10 2.78
N ASN A 241 -0.36 -1.48 1.71
CA ASN A 241 -0.03 -2.88 1.37
C ASN A 241 -1.24 -3.80 1.14
N VAL A 242 -2.44 -3.27 1.00
CA VAL A 242 -3.60 -4.07 0.61
C VAL A 242 -3.43 -4.49 -0.84
N LYS A 243 -3.77 -5.75 -1.14
CA LYS A 243 -3.76 -6.31 -2.49
C LYS A 243 -5.15 -6.79 -2.85
N ILE A 244 -5.77 -6.17 -3.84
CA ILE A 244 -7.08 -6.56 -4.36
C ILE A 244 -6.88 -7.21 -5.72
N GLY A 245 -7.44 -8.40 -5.88
CA GLY A 245 -7.42 -9.16 -7.13
C GLY A 245 -8.23 -8.52 -8.25
N SER A 246 -8.40 -9.27 -9.34
CA SER A 246 -9.14 -8.83 -10.53
C SER A 246 -10.64 -9.12 -10.42
N ASN A 247 -11.44 -8.34 -11.17
CA ASN A 247 -12.90 -8.51 -11.28
C ASN A 247 -13.65 -8.42 -9.93
N CYS A 248 -13.15 -7.64 -9.01
CA CYS A 248 -13.80 -7.42 -7.70
C CYS A 248 -14.84 -6.29 -7.78
N MET A 249 -15.89 -6.39 -6.98
CA MET A 249 -16.91 -5.36 -6.81
C MET A 249 -17.01 -5.00 -5.33
N ILE A 250 -16.62 -3.79 -4.98
CA ILE A 250 -16.52 -3.31 -3.60
C ILE A 250 -17.50 -2.15 -3.43
N ALA A 251 -18.53 -2.38 -2.65
CA ALA A 251 -19.55 -1.36 -2.42
C ALA A 251 -19.09 -0.24 -1.48
N GLY A 252 -19.90 0.80 -1.36
CA GLY A 252 -19.56 2.04 -0.68
C GLY A 252 -19.16 1.88 0.79
N GLN A 253 -18.22 2.72 1.22
CA GLN A 253 -17.74 2.79 2.60
C GLN A 253 -17.10 1.51 3.16
N VAL A 254 -16.69 0.58 2.30
CA VAL A 254 -15.89 -0.59 2.72
C VAL A 254 -14.50 -0.12 3.13
N GLY A 255 -14.01 -0.67 4.25
CA GLY A 255 -12.66 -0.39 4.76
C GLY A 255 -11.78 -1.62 4.77
N PHE A 256 -10.57 -1.49 4.20
CA PHE A 256 -9.54 -2.52 4.25
C PHE A 256 -8.39 -2.06 5.15
N ALA A 257 -8.15 -2.78 6.24
CA ALA A 257 -6.97 -2.56 7.06
C ALA A 257 -5.70 -3.10 6.39
N GLY A 258 -4.56 -2.56 6.78
CA GLY A 258 -3.27 -2.77 6.12
C GLY A 258 -2.87 -4.24 5.91
N SER A 259 -2.23 -4.51 4.79
CA SER A 259 -1.66 -5.83 4.43
C SER A 259 -2.68 -6.97 4.28
N SER A 260 -3.96 -6.67 4.08
CA SER A 260 -4.94 -7.68 3.69
C SER A 260 -4.81 -8.01 2.20
N THR A 261 -5.08 -9.26 1.84
CA THR A 261 -5.07 -9.76 0.47
C THR A 261 -6.46 -10.27 0.09
N ILE A 262 -6.98 -9.77 -1.02
CA ILE A 262 -8.31 -10.09 -1.54
C ILE A 262 -8.11 -10.81 -2.88
N GLY A 263 -8.68 -11.99 -3.01
CA GLY A 263 -8.63 -12.80 -4.24
C GLY A 263 -9.38 -12.18 -5.41
N ASN A 264 -9.53 -12.96 -6.48
CA ASN A 264 -10.25 -12.53 -7.68
C ASN A 264 -11.77 -12.77 -7.54
N ASN A 265 -12.57 -12.01 -8.29
CA ASN A 265 -14.04 -12.16 -8.35
C ASN A 265 -14.71 -12.03 -6.99
N VAL A 266 -14.19 -11.20 -6.10
CA VAL A 266 -14.74 -10.98 -4.76
C VAL A 266 -15.77 -9.86 -4.81
N SER A 267 -16.91 -10.08 -4.14
CA SER A 267 -17.97 -9.06 -3.96
C SER A 267 -18.11 -8.71 -2.49
N ILE A 268 -18.04 -7.43 -2.14
CA ILE A 268 -18.13 -6.96 -0.75
C ILE A 268 -19.23 -5.92 -0.65
N GLY A 269 -20.21 -6.20 0.21
CA GLY A 269 -21.33 -5.30 0.52
C GLY A 269 -20.88 -4.06 1.31
N GLY A 270 -21.65 -2.98 1.17
CA GLY A 270 -21.31 -1.67 1.76
C GLY A 270 -21.08 -1.71 3.26
N GLN A 271 -20.20 -0.82 3.73
CA GLN A 271 -19.84 -0.67 5.14
C GLN A 271 -19.18 -1.91 5.79
N ALA A 272 -18.75 -2.91 5.01
CA ALA A 272 -17.98 -4.02 5.55
C ALA A 272 -16.55 -3.57 5.92
N GLY A 273 -16.02 -4.12 7.02
CA GLY A 273 -14.66 -3.88 7.49
C GLY A 273 -13.81 -5.15 7.41
N ILE A 274 -12.63 -5.06 6.78
CA ILE A 274 -11.70 -6.18 6.66
C ILE A 274 -10.49 -5.90 7.55
N SER A 275 -10.24 -6.74 8.55
CA SER A 275 -9.08 -6.60 9.44
C SER A 275 -7.76 -6.82 8.70
N GLY A 276 -6.68 -6.29 9.28
CA GLY A 276 -5.34 -6.35 8.68
C GLY A 276 -4.77 -7.76 8.60
N HIS A 277 -3.88 -7.96 7.63
CA HIS A 277 -3.14 -9.21 7.41
C HIS A 277 -4.01 -10.45 7.13
N LEU A 278 -5.24 -10.28 6.68
CA LEU A 278 -6.12 -11.37 6.30
C LEU A 278 -5.95 -11.76 4.83
N ASN A 279 -6.25 -13.03 4.54
CA ASN A 279 -6.35 -13.57 3.19
C ASN A 279 -7.82 -13.92 2.91
N ILE A 280 -8.40 -13.24 1.94
CA ILE A 280 -9.75 -13.51 1.44
C ILE A 280 -9.58 -14.22 0.09
N GLY A 281 -10.14 -15.42 -0.03
CA GLY A 281 -10.02 -16.27 -1.21
C GLY A 281 -10.73 -15.72 -2.44
N ASN A 282 -10.67 -16.50 -3.52
CA ASN A 282 -11.34 -16.16 -4.78
C ASN A 282 -12.85 -16.45 -4.68
N ASN A 283 -13.65 -15.74 -5.49
CA ASN A 283 -15.11 -15.92 -5.59
C ASN A 283 -15.85 -15.79 -4.25
N VAL A 284 -15.31 -15.03 -3.30
CA VAL A 284 -15.93 -14.80 -1.99
C VAL A 284 -16.98 -13.71 -2.10
N LYS A 285 -18.10 -13.88 -1.37
CA LYS A 285 -19.13 -12.86 -1.21
C LYS A 285 -19.23 -12.48 0.27
N ILE A 286 -19.11 -11.18 0.58
CA ILE A 286 -19.21 -10.64 1.93
C ILE A 286 -20.42 -9.73 2.00
N GLY A 287 -21.36 -10.02 2.90
CA GLY A 287 -22.54 -9.20 3.12
C GLY A 287 -22.21 -7.82 3.71
N GLY A 288 -23.11 -6.85 3.47
CA GLY A 288 -22.92 -5.48 3.98
C GLY A 288 -22.86 -5.42 5.51
N GLY A 289 -22.14 -4.42 6.04
CA GLY A 289 -21.92 -4.21 7.47
C GLY A 289 -21.10 -5.31 8.17
N SER A 290 -20.52 -6.26 7.44
CA SER A 290 -19.77 -7.38 8.04
C SER A 290 -18.42 -6.96 8.58
N GLY A 291 -18.07 -7.46 9.79
CA GLY A 291 -16.72 -7.36 10.35
C GLY A 291 -15.92 -8.64 10.12
N VAL A 292 -14.97 -8.62 9.19
CA VAL A 292 -14.14 -9.79 8.85
C VAL A 292 -12.88 -9.78 9.69
N ILE A 293 -12.71 -10.76 10.56
CA ILE A 293 -11.58 -10.88 11.51
C ILE A 293 -10.74 -12.14 11.32
N LYS A 294 -11.05 -12.99 10.34
CA LYS A 294 -10.32 -14.22 10.00
C LYS A 294 -10.25 -14.40 8.49
N ASP A 295 -9.28 -15.20 8.05
CA ASP A 295 -9.16 -15.62 6.66
C ASP A 295 -10.45 -16.30 6.17
N ILE A 296 -10.82 -16.04 4.91
CA ILE A 296 -11.97 -16.66 4.25
C ILE A 296 -11.45 -17.47 3.06
N LYS A 297 -11.82 -18.75 3.00
CA LYS A 297 -11.44 -19.63 1.89
C LYS A 297 -12.20 -19.29 0.61
N ASP A 298 -11.72 -19.79 -0.52
CA ASP A 298 -12.38 -19.64 -1.82
C ASP A 298 -13.84 -20.07 -1.80
N ASN A 299 -14.66 -19.40 -2.63
CA ASN A 299 -16.08 -19.73 -2.89
C ASN A 299 -17.01 -19.65 -1.66
N GLN A 300 -16.62 -18.93 -0.63
CA GLN A 300 -17.44 -18.75 0.58
C GLN A 300 -18.35 -17.53 0.47
N ILE A 301 -19.54 -17.65 1.07
CA ILE A 301 -20.49 -16.54 1.27
C ILE A 301 -20.56 -16.31 2.77
N VAL A 302 -20.23 -15.12 3.23
CA VAL A 302 -20.23 -14.76 4.65
C VAL A 302 -21.04 -13.48 4.88
N MET A 303 -21.68 -13.41 6.06
CA MET A 303 -22.40 -12.22 6.52
C MET A 303 -22.26 -12.14 8.04
N GLY A 304 -22.01 -10.99 8.55
CA GLY A 304 -21.79 -10.78 9.99
C GLY A 304 -22.76 -9.81 10.66
N TYR A 305 -23.90 -9.43 10.02
CA TYR A 305 -24.81 -8.45 10.62
C TYR A 305 -26.12 -8.29 9.85
N PRO A 306 -27.28 -8.87 10.23
CA PRO A 306 -28.55 -8.27 9.91
C PRO A 306 -29.02 -7.36 11.06
N ALA A 307 -29.58 -6.20 10.74
CA ALA A 307 -30.39 -5.46 11.69
C ALA A 307 -31.63 -6.31 12.05
N VAL A 308 -31.85 -6.48 13.33
CA VAL A 308 -33.03 -7.16 13.89
C VAL A 308 -33.87 -6.16 14.66
N SER A 309 -35.11 -6.51 15.01
CA SER A 309 -35.88 -5.64 15.90
C SER A 309 -35.13 -5.38 17.20
N PHE A 310 -35.33 -4.20 17.81
CA PHE A 310 -34.65 -3.87 19.07
C PHE A 310 -34.93 -4.94 20.16
N LYS A 311 -36.14 -5.48 20.18
CA LYS A 311 -36.53 -6.56 21.10
C LYS A 311 -35.69 -7.84 20.88
N ASP A 312 -35.52 -8.24 19.62
CA ASP A 312 -34.71 -9.43 19.28
C ASP A 312 -33.21 -9.18 19.51
N PHE A 313 -32.72 -7.97 19.26
CA PHE A 313 -31.35 -7.59 19.56
C PHE A 313 -31.05 -7.78 21.05
N ILE A 314 -31.88 -7.23 21.95
CA ILE A 314 -31.70 -7.37 23.38
C ILE A 314 -31.81 -8.83 23.85
N LYS A 315 -32.73 -9.61 23.28
CA LYS A 315 -32.86 -11.04 23.57
C LYS A 315 -31.61 -11.83 23.18
N ASN A 316 -31.09 -11.59 21.97
CA ASN A 316 -29.87 -12.25 21.46
C ASN A 316 -28.61 -11.84 22.24
N TRP A 317 -28.54 -10.58 22.72
CA TRP A 317 -27.46 -10.09 23.57
C TRP A 317 -27.40 -10.78 24.94
N LYS A 318 -28.55 -11.02 25.56
CA LYS A 318 -28.62 -11.68 26.87
C LYS A 318 -28.32 -13.18 26.81
N ASN A 319 -28.39 -13.80 25.63
CA ASN A 319 -28.15 -15.23 25.40
C ASN A 319 -26.75 -15.56 24.89
N LYS A 320 -25.85 -14.55 24.79
CA LYS A 320 -24.41 -14.69 24.52
C LYS A 320 -23.59 -14.62 25.80
#